data_6209078583d45135b3fed55c200ed80c
#
_entry.id   6209078583d45135b3fed55c200ed80c
#
_cell.length_a   1.000
_cell.length_b   1.000
_cell.length_c   1.000
_cell.angle_alpha   90.00
_cell.angle_beta   90.00
_cell.angle_gamma   90.00
#
_symmetry.space_group_name_H-M   'P 1'
#
loop_
_entity.id
_entity.type
_entity.pdbx_description
1 polymer ?
#
loop_
_entity_poly.entity_id
_entity_poly.type
_entity_poly.pdbx_seq_one_letter_code
_entity_poly.pdbx_strand_id
1 'polypeptide(L)'
;MNAVSQRVLGRDLFPLLRPLHRLANALLAAFALASCGGGVGELVSGVGSGGSGIAEGTITGFGSVLVDDLRYDDSRARLKRQSATGETSVDSLKIGQRVRVVSTQAGIADSVEVLADLLGPVQEAGAAAGGVQWLRVVGQWVRIESSAAAEVAPTVLDDNGDNCGNDCRPIGVGVWVEVHGDWVFDSGKQAHVLRASRVERASPSDQVLISGIAQQRGATVRINSASGTEIKLAGDLATAEANQLIRAWIPAEPAVWASVSASRAIRGSLAASPGSAPAVLGGAVDEVDGDAVVINGTRIAIPKGFAGTRPERGQTIRAEIEKTSEGGWQLKAQPSAPEGSSRGVVKIESEISGSEASRLSAGLKLRGTAIAGVAADKLAAGGCTAVAASAKVKVSITARRGPLPLQADSVSCRAD
;
A
#
# COMPACT_ATOMS: atom_id res chain seq x y z
N MET A 1 31.17 81.92 -24.57
CA MET A 1 32.14 82.60 -23.65
C MET A 1 32.11 81.82 -22.34
N ASN A 2 33.30 81.35 -21.90
CA ASN A 2 33.75 80.85 -20.63
C ASN A 2 33.29 79.41 -20.24
N ALA A 3 34.10 78.55 -20.51
CA ALA A 3 35.09 77.65 -19.94
C ALA A 3 35.47 77.94 -18.47
N VAL A 4 35.69 76.84 -17.74
CA VAL A 4 36.53 76.59 -16.56
C VAL A 4 35.80 75.55 -15.64
N SER A 5 36.30 74.49 -15.15
CA SER A 5 37.62 73.84 -15.10
C SER A 5 37.45 72.51 -14.40
N GLN A 6 38.06 71.50 -14.91
CA GLN A 6 38.28 70.22 -14.23
C GLN A 6 39.25 70.35 -13.06
N ARG A 7 39.01 69.64 -11.96
CA ARG A 7 40.08 69.07 -11.09
C ARG A 7 39.53 67.83 -10.46
N VAL A 8 39.89 66.70 -10.94
CA VAL A 8 40.82 65.65 -10.45
C VAL A 8 40.89 65.56 -8.92
N LEU A 9 40.28 64.49 -8.41
CA LEU A 9 40.73 63.80 -7.22
C LEU A 9 40.55 62.29 -7.51
N GLY A 10 41.67 61.80 -8.01
CA GLY A 10 41.88 60.38 -8.15
C GLY A 10 42.66 59.85 -6.95
N ARG A 11 42.60 58.53 -6.88
CA ARG A 11 43.51 57.64 -6.14
C ARG A 11 43.22 57.47 -4.64
N ASP A 12 43.17 56.20 -4.34
CA ASP A 12 43.41 55.52 -3.11
C ASP A 12 42.19 54.93 -2.35
N LEU A 13 41.31 54.23 -3.08
CA LEU A 13 40.30 53.38 -2.45
C LEU A 13 40.39 51.84 -2.81
N PHE A 14 41.51 51.45 -3.44
CA PHE A 14 41.68 50.11 -3.94
C PHE A 14 42.39 49.03 -3.03
N PRO A 15 43.03 49.37 -1.91
CA PRO A 15 43.67 48.29 -1.11
C PRO A 15 42.78 47.63 -0.07
N LEU A 16 41.59 48.14 0.24
CA LEU A 16 40.76 47.56 1.33
C LEU A 16 39.74 46.47 0.89
N LEU A 17 39.58 46.27 -0.41
CA LEU A 17 38.64 45.25 -0.94
C LEU A 17 39.25 43.85 -1.17
N ARG A 18 40.57 43.71 -1.12
CA ARG A 18 41.24 42.42 -1.32
C ARG A 18 41.03 41.38 -0.22
N PRO A 19 40.91 41.71 1.08
CA PRO A 19 40.63 40.71 2.12
C PRO A 19 39.18 40.22 2.09
N LEU A 20 38.18 41.00 1.66
CA LEU A 20 36.78 40.59 1.62
C LEU A 20 36.51 39.52 0.56
N HIS A 21 37.16 39.57 -0.61
CA HIS A 21 37.02 38.54 -1.65
C HIS A 21 37.63 37.19 -1.22
N ARG A 22 38.69 37.20 -0.41
CA ARG A 22 39.27 35.95 0.13
C ARG A 22 38.40 35.32 1.22
N LEU A 23 37.70 36.09 2.03
CA LEU A 23 36.73 35.61 3.02
C LEU A 23 35.44 35.13 2.36
N ALA A 24 34.94 35.80 1.31
CA ALA A 24 33.76 35.35 0.57
C ALA A 24 34.01 34.01 -0.17
N ASN A 25 35.19 33.86 -0.79
CA ASN A 25 35.54 32.59 -1.45
C ASN A 25 35.82 31.47 -0.46
N ALA A 26 36.31 31.73 0.74
CA ALA A 26 36.49 30.73 1.79
C ALA A 26 35.12 30.28 2.39
N LEU A 27 34.15 31.20 2.52
CA LEU A 27 32.79 30.84 2.95
C LEU A 27 32.01 30.08 1.88
N LEU A 28 32.16 30.41 0.59
CA LEU A 28 31.56 29.60 -0.49
C LEU A 28 32.19 28.21 -0.59
N ALA A 29 33.49 28.05 -0.37
CA ALA A 29 34.15 26.75 -0.36
C ALA A 29 33.75 25.91 0.85
N ALA A 30 33.48 26.53 2.01
CA ALA A 30 32.99 25.82 3.20
C ALA A 30 31.54 25.34 3.05
N PHE A 31 30.68 26.08 2.34
CA PHE A 31 29.33 25.63 1.99
C PHE A 31 29.31 24.50 0.96
N ALA A 32 30.26 24.47 0.03
CA ALA A 32 30.37 23.38 -0.95
C ALA A 32 30.89 22.08 -0.34
N LEU A 33 31.62 22.12 0.77
CA LEU A 33 32.12 20.92 1.46
C LEU A 33 31.15 20.35 2.52
N ALA A 34 30.17 21.13 2.97
CA ALA A 34 29.12 20.67 3.87
C ALA A 34 27.98 19.92 3.13
N SER A 35 27.95 19.97 1.79
CA SER A 35 26.95 19.29 0.95
C SER A 35 27.31 17.84 0.57
N CYS A 36 28.51 17.34 0.92
CA CYS A 36 28.96 15.98 0.60
C CYS A 36 29.06 15.06 1.82
N GLY A 37 28.27 15.27 2.85
CA GLY A 37 28.17 14.43 4.05
C GLY A 37 26.87 13.64 4.15
N GLY A 38 26.18 13.39 3.05
CA GLY A 38 25.05 12.45 2.97
C GLY A 38 25.55 11.10 2.48
N GLY A 39 25.47 10.07 3.33
CA GLY A 39 25.83 8.72 2.96
C GLY A 39 25.24 8.33 1.62
N VAL A 40 26.06 7.71 0.78
CA VAL A 40 25.63 7.01 -0.43
C VAL A 40 24.73 5.81 -0.06
N GLY A 41 23.48 6.13 0.38
CA GLY A 41 22.39 5.21 0.24
C GLY A 41 22.09 5.13 -1.25
N GLU A 42 22.33 3.99 -1.84
CA GLU A 42 21.95 3.67 -3.20
C GLU A 42 20.52 4.14 -3.44
N LEU A 43 20.36 5.18 -4.28
CA LEU A 43 19.07 5.62 -4.77
C LEU A 43 18.47 4.49 -5.61
N VAL A 44 17.82 3.54 -4.96
CA VAL A 44 16.84 2.69 -5.62
C VAL A 44 15.70 3.63 -6.00
N SER A 45 15.67 4.01 -7.26
CA SER A 45 14.69 4.94 -7.83
C SER A 45 13.28 4.54 -7.40
N GLY A 46 12.58 5.40 -6.68
CA GLY A 46 11.17 5.30 -6.40
C GLY A 46 10.74 4.78 -5.02
N VAL A 47 11.66 4.46 -4.09
CA VAL A 47 11.28 4.06 -2.73
C VAL A 47 11.65 5.14 -1.73
N GLY A 48 10.65 5.84 -1.17
CA GLY A 48 10.81 6.79 -0.07
C GLY A 48 10.87 6.09 1.30
N SER A 49 11.50 6.72 2.30
CA SER A 49 11.34 6.29 3.70
C SER A 49 9.98 6.73 4.22
N GLY A 50 9.29 5.84 4.96
CA GLY A 50 8.04 6.18 5.63
C GLY A 50 8.23 7.26 6.70
N GLY A 51 7.21 8.10 6.89
CA GLY A 51 7.16 9.10 7.95
C GLY A 51 6.85 8.48 9.32
N SER A 52 6.93 9.29 10.37
CA SER A 52 6.28 8.96 11.66
C SER A 52 4.78 9.19 11.57
N GLY A 53 3.99 8.41 12.30
CA GLY A 53 2.54 8.49 12.30
C GLY A 53 1.88 7.19 11.89
N ILE A 54 0.85 7.28 11.08
CA ILE A 54 0.08 6.12 10.61
C ILE A 54 0.14 6.07 9.09
N ALA A 55 0.36 4.89 8.53
CA ALA A 55 0.22 4.64 7.10
C ALA A 55 -0.75 3.48 6.87
N GLU A 56 -1.71 3.66 5.97
CA GLU A 56 -2.54 2.58 5.44
C GLU A 56 -2.31 2.44 3.95
N GLY A 57 -2.14 1.22 3.48
CA GLY A 57 -1.90 0.96 2.06
C GLY A 57 -1.69 -0.52 1.78
N THR A 58 -1.23 -0.80 0.58
CA THR A 58 -1.00 -2.16 0.08
C THR A 58 0.48 -2.51 0.15
N ILE A 59 0.82 -3.73 0.61
CA ILE A 59 2.19 -4.22 0.57
C ILE A 59 2.62 -4.42 -0.89
N THR A 60 3.63 -3.66 -1.30
CA THR A 60 4.19 -3.68 -2.66
C THR A 60 5.57 -4.32 -2.73
N GLY A 61 6.16 -4.67 -1.57
CA GLY A 61 7.46 -5.30 -1.56
C GLY A 61 8.02 -5.59 -0.18
N PHE A 62 9.21 -6.18 -0.19
CA PHE A 62 9.99 -6.55 0.98
C PHE A 62 11.46 -6.20 0.82
N GLY A 63 12.13 -6.09 1.96
CA GLY A 63 13.49 -5.63 2.14
C GLY A 63 13.58 -4.59 3.27
N SER A 64 12.74 -4.64 4.15
CA SER A 64 11.76 -4.02 5.04
C SER A 64 10.38 -4.09 4.38
N VAL A 65 9.29 -3.85 5.07
CA VAL A 65 7.98 -3.82 4.43
C VAL A 65 7.83 -2.55 3.58
N LEU A 66 7.43 -2.71 2.32
CA LEU A 66 7.07 -1.61 1.43
C LEU A 66 5.55 -1.48 1.38
N VAL A 67 5.02 -0.34 1.84
CA VAL A 67 3.59 -0.04 1.79
C VAL A 67 3.39 1.12 0.82
N ASP A 68 2.76 0.87 -0.32
CA ASP A 68 2.63 1.81 -1.44
C ASP A 68 3.98 2.47 -1.78
N ASP A 69 5.05 1.65 -1.84
CA ASP A 69 6.44 2.03 -2.09
C ASP A 69 7.11 2.89 -1.00
N LEU A 70 6.48 3.06 0.16
CA LEU A 70 7.15 3.59 1.34
C LEU A 70 7.77 2.46 2.16
N ARG A 71 9.03 2.63 2.49
CA ARG A 71 9.80 1.65 3.27
C ARG A 71 9.63 1.88 4.76
N TYR A 72 9.31 0.79 5.48
CA TYR A 72 9.29 0.75 6.94
C TYR A 72 10.10 -0.45 7.42
N ASP A 73 11.09 -0.22 8.28
CA ASP A 73 11.80 -1.30 8.96
C ASP A 73 10.83 -2.04 9.90
N ASP A 74 10.51 -3.26 9.55
CA ASP A 74 9.58 -4.13 10.27
C ASP A 74 10.28 -5.17 11.16
N SER A 75 11.61 -5.10 11.32
CA SER A 75 12.41 -6.08 12.05
C SER A 75 12.02 -6.26 13.52
N ARG A 76 11.40 -5.23 14.13
CA ARG A 76 10.94 -5.23 15.52
C ARG A 76 9.44 -4.99 15.63
N ALA A 77 8.73 -4.88 14.52
CA ALA A 77 7.31 -4.57 14.50
C ALA A 77 6.48 -5.73 15.06
N ARG A 78 5.45 -5.40 15.80
CA ARG A 78 4.40 -6.36 16.16
C ARG A 78 3.50 -6.58 14.96
N LEU A 79 3.49 -7.78 14.42
CA LEU A 79 2.61 -8.17 13.32
C LEU A 79 1.30 -8.69 13.89
N LYS A 80 0.18 -8.09 13.49
CA LYS A 80 -1.12 -8.37 14.05
C LYS A 80 -2.24 -8.27 13.02
N ARG A 81 -3.40 -8.83 13.37
CA ARG A 81 -4.66 -8.70 12.64
C ARG A 81 -5.84 -8.67 13.58
N GLN A 82 -6.96 -8.14 13.12
CA GLN A 82 -8.23 -8.27 13.81
C GLN A 82 -8.89 -9.60 13.44
N SER A 83 -9.54 -10.22 14.41
CA SER A 83 -10.36 -11.41 14.25
C SER A 83 -11.73 -11.21 14.89
N ALA A 84 -12.62 -12.19 14.76
CA ALA A 84 -13.94 -12.18 15.41
C ALA A 84 -13.84 -12.04 16.94
N THR A 85 -12.79 -12.59 17.55
CA THR A 85 -12.57 -12.62 19.00
C THR A 85 -11.64 -11.54 19.51
N GLY A 86 -11.07 -10.72 18.64
CA GLY A 86 -10.13 -9.64 19.02
C GLY A 86 -8.90 -9.58 18.15
N GLU A 87 -7.85 -8.97 18.69
CA GLU A 87 -6.54 -8.89 18.03
C GLU A 87 -5.78 -10.21 18.17
N THR A 88 -5.16 -10.66 17.09
CA THR A 88 -4.29 -11.85 17.07
C THR A 88 -2.98 -11.52 16.37
N SER A 89 -1.91 -12.27 16.69
CA SER A 89 -0.63 -12.16 15.98
C SER A 89 -0.70 -12.84 14.60
N VAL A 90 0.17 -12.41 13.67
CA VAL A 90 0.42 -13.09 12.39
C VAL A 90 1.91 -13.38 12.26
N ASP A 91 2.25 -14.49 11.61
CA ASP A 91 3.64 -14.93 11.49
C ASP A 91 4.39 -14.22 10.37
N SER A 92 3.70 -13.79 9.32
CA SER A 92 4.31 -13.17 8.16
C SER A 92 3.35 -12.23 7.41
N LEU A 93 3.93 -11.26 6.74
CA LEU A 93 3.24 -10.38 5.81
C LEU A 93 3.34 -10.93 4.38
N LYS A 94 2.38 -10.57 3.53
CA LYS A 94 2.32 -11.07 2.14
C LYS A 94 2.10 -9.92 1.14
N ILE A 95 2.69 -10.03 -0.05
CA ILE A 95 2.47 -9.06 -1.15
C ILE A 95 0.97 -8.95 -1.46
N GLY A 96 0.51 -7.73 -1.64
CA GLY A 96 -0.89 -7.41 -1.97
C GLY A 96 -1.81 -7.33 -0.76
N GLN A 97 -1.38 -7.69 0.46
CA GLN A 97 -2.17 -7.42 1.67
C GLN A 97 -2.31 -5.92 1.92
N ARG A 98 -3.48 -5.52 2.35
CA ARG A 98 -3.66 -4.19 2.93
C ARG A 98 -3.22 -4.19 4.38
N VAL A 99 -2.50 -3.16 4.77
CA VAL A 99 -1.97 -3.03 6.13
C VAL A 99 -2.11 -1.62 6.66
N ARG A 100 -2.10 -1.52 8.00
CA ARG A 100 -1.86 -0.28 8.74
C ARG A 100 -0.54 -0.39 9.45
N VAL A 101 0.36 0.54 9.19
CA VAL A 101 1.63 0.70 9.90
C VAL A 101 1.49 1.82 10.90
N VAL A 102 1.90 1.56 12.13
CA VAL A 102 2.08 2.61 13.16
C VAL A 102 3.58 2.78 13.37
N SER A 103 4.04 4.01 13.32
CA SER A 103 5.44 4.39 13.37
C SER A 103 5.62 5.61 14.26
N THR A 104 6.38 5.50 15.35
CA THR A 104 6.76 6.63 16.20
C THR A 104 8.04 7.31 15.72
N GLN A 105 8.85 6.60 14.94
CA GLN A 105 10.06 7.11 14.32
C GLN A 105 9.98 6.92 12.81
N ALA A 106 10.37 7.93 12.05
CA ALA A 106 10.34 7.87 10.59
C ALA A 106 11.08 6.62 10.05
N GLY A 107 10.39 5.85 9.24
CA GLY A 107 10.91 4.64 8.60
C GLY A 107 11.00 3.40 9.49
N ILE A 108 10.56 3.44 10.76
CA ILE A 108 10.59 2.30 11.67
C ILE A 108 9.16 1.95 12.09
N ALA A 109 8.71 0.74 11.79
CA ALA A 109 7.40 0.28 12.19
C ALA A 109 7.39 -0.23 13.64
N ASP A 110 6.51 0.31 14.48
CA ASP A 110 6.24 -0.23 15.82
C ASP A 110 5.25 -1.40 15.73
N SER A 111 4.28 -1.31 14.82
CA SER A 111 3.35 -2.39 14.52
C SER A 111 2.88 -2.35 13.07
N VAL A 112 2.58 -3.53 12.53
CA VAL A 112 1.92 -3.70 11.23
C VAL A 112 0.68 -4.54 11.44
N GLU A 113 -0.47 -3.95 11.16
CA GLU A 113 -1.78 -4.59 11.26
C GLU A 113 -2.29 -4.98 9.88
N VAL A 114 -2.54 -6.27 9.66
CA VAL A 114 -3.15 -6.77 8.43
C VAL A 114 -4.65 -6.45 8.44
N LEU A 115 -5.11 -5.80 7.39
CA LEU A 115 -6.47 -5.31 7.21
C LEU A 115 -7.17 -6.11 6.10
N ALA A 116 -7.64 -7.32 6.44
CA ALA A 116 -8.50 -8.06 5.52
C ALA A 116 -9.82 -7.33 5.31
N ASP A 117 -10.38 -7.40 4.12
CA ASP A 117 -11.66 -6.79 3.78
C ASP A 117 -12.78 -7.83 3.73
N LEU A 118 -12.52 -9.03 3.19
CA LEU A 118 -13.47 -10.14 3.20
C LEU A 118 -12.78 -11.42 3.64
N LEU A 119 -13.51 -12.26 4.37
CA LEU A 119 -13.12 -13.64 4.69
C LEU A 119 -14.36 -14.51 4.62
N GLY A 120 -14.37 -15.52 3.75
CA GLY A 120 -15.47 -16.45 3.67
C GLY A 120 -15.54 -17.20 2.33
N PRO A 121 -16.62 -17.98 2.11
CA PRO A 121 -16.76 -18.79 0.92
C PRO A 121 -17.09 -17.95 -0.33
N VAL A 122 -16.51 -18.36 -1.44
CA VAL A 122 -16.91 -17.88 -2.77
C VAL A 122 -18.27 -18.48 -3.11
N GLN A 123 -19.24 -17.63 -3.40
CA GLN A 123 -20.61 -18.01 -3.75
C GLN A 123 -20.83 -18.09 -5.25
N GLU A 124 -20.18 -17.19 -6.00
CA GLU A 124 -20.25 -17.14 -7.44
C GLU A 124 -18.85 -16.84 -8.00
N ALA A 125 -18.52 -17.49 -9.12
CA ALA A 125 -17.28 -17.24 -9.87
C ALA A 125 -17.60 -17.12 -11.35
N GLY A 126 -17.42 -15.93 -11.91
CA GLY A 126 -17.55 -15.68 -13.33
C GLY A 126 -16.29 -16.09 -14.10
N ALA A 127 -16.44 -16.38 -15.37
CA ALA A 127 -15.32 -16.55 -16.28
C ALA A 127 -14.56 -15.24 -16.43
N ALA A 128 -13.24 -15.32 -16.57
CA ALA A 128 -12.42 -14.16 -16.86
C ALA A 128 -12.73 -13.62 -18.27
N ALA A 129 -12.99 -12.34 -18.38
CA ALA A 129 -13.25 -11.66 -19.64
C ALA A 129 -12.60 -10.29 -19.66
N GLY A 130 -11.89 -9.95 -20.74
CA GLY A 130 -11.21 -8.65 -20.86
C GLY A 130 -10.17 -8.36 -19.77
N GLY A 131 -9.55 -9.41 -19.20
CA GLY A 131 -8.60 -9.27 -18.11
C GLY A 131 -9.22 -9.08 -16.71
N VAL A 132 -10.54 -9.22 -16.60
CA VAL A 132 -11.27 -9.09 -15.34
C VAL A 132 -12.02 -10.38 -15.03
N GLN A 133 -11.93 -10.85 -13.80
CA GLN A 133 -12.78 -11.92 -13.29
C GLN A 133 -13.60 -11.37 -12.12
N TRP A 134 -14.86 -11.79 -12.02
CA TRP A 134 -15.75 -11.44 -10.93
C TRP A 134 -15.98 -12.64 -10.00
N LEU A 135 -15.84 -12.40 -8.71
CA LEU A 135 -16.29 -13.32 -7.67
C LEU A 135 -17.39 -12.66 -6.84
N ARG A 136 -18.20 -13.50 -6.21
CA ARG A 136 -19.06 -13.07 -5.12
C ARG A 136 -18.63 -13.80 -3.85
N VAL A 137 -18.16 -13.03 -2.89
CA VAL A 137 -17.66 -13.54 -1.61
C VAL A 137 -18.52 -12.95 -0.51
N VAL A 138 -19.18 -13.80 0.26
CA VAL A 138 -20.06 -13.39 1.37
C VAL A 138 -21.06 -12.29 0.96
N GLY A 139 -21.67 -12.44 -0.20
CA GLY A 139 -22.64 -11.47 -0.74
C GLY A 139 -22.02 -10.23 -1.40
N GLN A 140 -20.71 -10.05 -1.35
CA GLN A 140 -20.02 -8.88 -1.87
C GLN A 140 -19.34 -9.17 -3.21
N TRP A 141 -19.37 -8.20 -4.13
CA TRP A 141 -18.66 -8.30 -5.39
C TRP A 141 -17.17 -8.04 -5.21
N VAL A 142 -16.37 -8.95 -5.75
CA VAL A 142 -14.90 -8.86 -5.81
C VAL A 142 -14.48 -8.83 -7.27
N ARG A 143 -13.72 -7.83 -7.63
CA ARG A 143 -13.13 -7.65 -8.95
C ARG A 143 -11.66 -8.06 -8.90
N ILE A 144 -11.30 -9.08 -9.70
CA ILE A 144 -9.94 -9.57 -9.87
C ILE A 144 -9.40 -9.06 -11.20
N GLU A 145 -8.27 -8.39 -11.17
CA GLU A 145 -7.55 -7.93 -12.35
C GLU A 145 -6.48 -8.96 -12.72
N SER A 146 -6.55 -9.51 -13.93
CA SER A 146 -5.65 -10.58 -14.37
C SER A 146 -4.57 -10.12 -15.36
N SER A 147 -4.63 -8.90 -15.89
CA SER A 147 -3.65 -8.41 -16.86
C SER A 147 -3.06 -7.06 -16.48
N ALA A 148 -1.77 -6.87 -16.82
CA ALA A 148 -1.07 -5.60 -16.68
C ALA A 148 -1.44 -4.56 -17.78
N ALA A 149 -2.42 -4.86 -18.64
CA ALA A 149 -2.82 -3.97 -19.73
C ALA A 149 -3.72 -2.82 -19.27
N ALA A 150 -4.20 -2.88 -18.03
CA ALA A 150 -4.99 -1.81 -17.44
C ALA A 150 -4.09 -0.86 -16.64
N GLU A 151 -4.55 0.36 -16.46
CA GLU A 151 -3.98 1.35 -15.53
C GLU A 151 -4.01 0.88 -14.07
N VAL A 152 -4.50 -0.34 -13.84
CA VAL A 152 -4.72 -0.95 -12.53
C VAL A 152 -3.79 -2.16 -12.37
N ALA A 153 -3.15 -2.24 -11.21
CA ALA A 153 -2.28 -3.35 -10.88
C ALA A 153 -3.03 -4.70 -10.84
N PRO A 154 -2.46 -5.77 -11.40
CA PRO A 154 -3.02 -7.11 -11.30
C PRO A 154 -3.19 -7.55 -9.85
N THR A 155 -4.21 -8.38 -9.61
CA THR A 155 -4.46 -9.01 -8.30
C THR A 155 -3.45 -10.13 -8.07
N VAL A 156 -2.89 -10.22 -6.85
CA VAL A 156 -2.14 -11.40 -6.42
C VAL A 156 -3.13 -12.51 -6.13
N LEU A 157 -3.07 -13.61 -6.89
CA LEU A 157 -3.85 -14.81 -6.66
C LEU A 157 -2.98 -15.87 -6.03
N ASP A 158 -3.35 -16.34 -4.85
CA ASP A 158 -2.68 -17.40 -4.10
C ASP A 158 -3.58 -18.63 -4.00
N ASP A 159 -3.66 -19.37 -5.11
CA ASP A 159 -4.45 -20.61 -5.20
C ASP A 159 -3.88 -21.74 -4.34
N ASN A 160 -2.56 -21.70 -4.11
CA ASN A 160 -1.79 -22.74 -3.43
C ASN A 160 -1.41 -22.33 -2.01
N GLY A 161 -2.12 -21.40 -1.39
CA GLY A 161 -1.82 -20.93 -0.04
C GLY A 161 -1.51 -22.05 0.95
N ASP A 162 -0.82 -21.77 2.03
CA ASP A 162 -0.38 -22.73 3.05
C ASP A 162 -1.54 -23.62 3.59
N ASN A 163 -2.79 -23.30 3.24
CA ASN A 163 -4.02 -23.95 3.68
C ASN A 163 -4.68 -24.88 2.65
N CYS A 164 -4.04 -25.18 1.50
CA CYS A 164 -4.73 -26.00 0.49
C CYS A 164 -4.66 -27.52 0.74
N GLY A 165 -3.73 -28.01 1.55
CA GLY A 165 -3.62 -29.44 1.84
C GLY A 165 -3.53 -30.28 0.57
N ASN A 166 -4.37 -31.33 0.48
CA ASN A 166 -4.47 -32.20 -0.70
C ASN A 166 -5.50 -31.73 -1.74
N ASP A 167 -6.25 -30.64 -1.50
CA ASP A 167 -7.31 -30.12 -2.37
C ASP A 167 -6.95 -28.73 -2.93
N CYS A 168 -5.87 -28.69 -3.68
CA CYS A 168 -5.38 -27.45 -4.33
C CYS A 168 -6.11 -27.19 -5.67
N ARG A 169 -7.44 -27.11 -5.64
CA ARG A 169 -8.21 -26.68 -6.81
C ARG A 169 -8.19 -25.15 -6.95
N PRO A 170 -8.34 -24.58 -8.16
CA PRO A 170 -8.42 -23.14 -8.36
C PRO A 170 -9.47 -22.46 -7.46
N ILE A 171 -9.26 -21.19 -7.14
CA ILE A 171 -10.25 -20.38 -6.42
C ILE A 171 -11.55 -20.33 -7.21
N GLY A 172 -12.61 -20.87 -6.64
CA GLY A 172 -13.93 -20.97 -7.24
C GLY A 172 -15.01 -21.20 -6.20
N VAL A 173 -16.24 -21.50 -6.64
CA VAL A 173 -17.40 -21.69 -5.76
C VAL A 173 -17.11 -22.71 -4.66
N GLY A 174 -17.46 -22.35 -3.42
CA GLY A 174 -17.26 -23.15 -2.22
C GLY A 174 -15.85 -23.06 -1.61
N VAL A 175 -14.89 -22.44 -2.29
CA VAL A 175 -13.55 -22.20 -1.72
C VAL A 175 -13.62 -21.00 -0.77
N TRP A 176 -13.06 -21.17 0.43
CA TRP A 176 -12.90 -20.05 1.36
C TRP A 176 -11.71 -19.20 0.96
N VAL A 177 -11.91 -17.90 0.98
CA VAL A 177 -10.87 -16.92 0.61
C VAL A 177 -10.80 -15.77 1.61
N GLU A 178 -9.58 -15.25 1.78
CA GLU A 178 -9.33 -13.93 2.35
C GLU A 178 -9.04 -12.97 1.21
N VAL A 179 -9.66 -11.81 1.23
CA VAL A 179 -9.53 -10.80 0.19
C VAL A 179 -9.10 -9.47 0.78
N HIS A 180 -8.12 -8.85 0.15
CA HIS A 180 -7.66 -7.50 0.43
C HIS A 180 -7.85 -6.63 -0.81
N GLY A 181 -8.17 -5.35 -0.65
CA GLY A 181 -8.35 -4.46 -1.79
C GLY A 181 -8.82 -3.07 -1.43
N ASP A 182 -9.31 -2.38 -2.44
CA ASP A 182 -9.90 -1.06 -2.31
C ASP A 182 -11.38 -1.11 -2.68
N TRP A 183 -12.23 -0.51 -1.87
CA TRP A 183 -13.64 -0.34 -2.19
C TRP A 183 -13.80 0.80 -3.19
N VAL A 184 -14.39 0.49 -4.33
CA VAL A 184 -14.64 1.45 -5.41
C VAL A 184 -16.06 1.28 -5.94
N PHE A 185 -16.71 2.35 -6.34
CA PHE A 185 -18.02 2.27 -6.98
C PHE A 185 -17.88 1.79 -8.43
N ASP A 186 -18.56 0.71 -8.77
CA ASP A 186 -18.64 0.17 -10.13
C ASP A 186 -19.99 0.52 -10.77
N SER A 187 -19.95 1.28 -11.87
CA SER A 187 -21.18 1.72 -12.56
C SER A 187 -21.93 0.58 -13.22
N GLY A 188 -21.25 -0.49 -13.64
CA GLY A 188 -21.89 -1.67 -14.24
C GLY A 188 -22.63 -2.51 -13.20
N LYS A 189 -22.14 -2.56 -11.97
CA LYS A 189 -22.78 -3.24 -10.85
C LYS A 189 -23.74 -2.34 -10.06
N GLN A 190 -23.69 -1.01 -10.28
CA GLN A 190 -24.40 -0.01 -9.48
C GLN A 190 -24.17 -0.18 -7.96
N ALA A 191 -22.94 -0.55 -7.60
CA ALA A 191 -22.56 -0.92 -6.23
C ALA A 191 -21.09 -0.62 -5.98
N HIS A 192 -20.71 -0.46 -4.70
CA HIS A 192 -19.32 -0.58 -4.32
C HIS A 192 -18.88 -2.04 -4.45
N VAL A 193 -17.74 -2.24 -5.08
CA VAL A 193 -17.09 -3.53 -5.29
C VAL A 193 -15.69 -3.50 -4.69
N LEU A 194 -15.21 -4.61 -4.21
CA LEU A 194 -13.84 -4.75 -3.74
C LEU A 194 -12.92 -5.02 -4.93
N ARG A 195 -12.14 -4.03 -5.35
CA ARG A 195 -11.06 -4.21 -6.32
C ARG A 195 -9.89 -4.88 -5.62
N ALA A 196 -9.74 -6.17 -5.83
CA ALA A 196 -8.80 -6.98 -5.06
C ALA A 196 -7.34 -6.69 -5.39
N SER A 197 -6.54 -6.42 -4.37
CA SER A 197 -5.09 -6.41 -4.44
C SER A 197 -4.49 -7.81 -4.20
N ARG A 198 -5.17 -8.62 -3.36
CA ARG A 198 -4.82 -10.01 -3.08
C ARG A 198 -6.08 -10.82 -2.83
N VAL A 199 -6.12 -12.05 -3.36
CA VAL A 199 -7.06 -13.09 -3.00
C VAL A 199 -6.25 -14.32 -2.65
N GLU A 200 -6.43 -14.83 -1.45
CA GLU A 200 -5.75 -16.04 -1.00
C GLU A 200 -6.74 -17.02 -0.38
N ARG A 201 -6.42 -18.31 -0.49
CA ARG A 201 -7.18 -19.36 0.13
C ARG A 201 -7.14 -19.24 1.65
N ALA A 202 -8.29 -19.43 2.30
CA ALA A 202 -8.43 -19.41 3.75
C ALA A 202 -9.06 -20.71 4.26
N SER A 203 -8.84 -21.01 5.53
CA SER A 203 -9.52 -22.11 6.20
C SER A 203 -10.97 -21.73 6.52
N PRO A 204 -11.92 -22.67 6.40
CA PRO A 204 -13.28 -22.47 6.87
C PRO A 204 -13.34 -22.10 8.36
N SER A 205 -14.30 -21.24 8.73
CA SER A 205 -14.55 -20.77 10.08
C SER A 205 -16.05 -20.66 10.34
N ASP A 206 -16.45 -20.59 11.59
CA ASP A 206 -17.83 -20.31 12.01
C ASP A 206 -18.22 -18.83 11.87
N GLN A 207 -17.23 -17.97 11.62
CA GLN A 207 -17.41 -16.54 11.38
C GLN A 207 -16.81 -16.16 10.01
N VAL A 208 -17.51 -15.30 9.30
CA VAL A 208 -17.00 -14.63 8.11
C VAL A 208 -16.77 -13.14 8.39
N LEU A 209 -15.87 -12.54 7.63
CA LEU A 209 -15.64 -11.10 7.66
C LEU A 209 -16.29 -10.48 6.43
N ILE A 210 -17.11 -9.47 6.65
CA ILE A 210 -17.60 -8.57 5.62
C ILE A 210 -17.12 -7.16 5.89
N SER A 211 -16.88 -6.39 4.85
CA SER A 211 -16.60 -4.98 4.99
C SER A 211 -17.25 -4.17 3.89
N GLY A 212 -17.20 -2.86 4.00
CA GLY A 212 -17.68 -1.97 2.96
C GLY A 212 -18.09 -0.60 3.47
N ILE A 213 -18.49 0.24 2.53
CA ILE A 213 -18.87 1.63 2.78
C ILE A 213 -20.28 1.66 3.39
N ALA A 214 -20.37 2.24 4.57
CA ALA A 214 -21.60 2.26 5.35
C ALA A 214 -22.60 3.30 4.80
N GLN A 215 -23.85 2.87 4.68
CA GLN A 215 -24.99 3.75 4.47
C GLN A 215 -25.96 3.53 5.64
N GLN A 216 -26.10 4.53 6.50
CA GLN A 216 -26.94 4.40 7.68
C GLN A 216 -28.43 4.44 7.30
N ARG A 217 -29.23 3.53 7.87
CA ARG A 217 -30.68 3.51 7.78
C ARG A 217 -31.28 3.18 9.14
N GLY A 218 -31.55 4.21 9.94
CA GLY A 218 -32.09 4.03 11.30
C GLY A 218 -31.10 3.28 12.19
N ALA A 219 -31.55 2.17 12.78
CA ALA A 219 -30.74 1.32 13.67
C ALA A 219 -29.93 0.25 12.93
N THR A 220 -29.93 0.24 11.60
CA THR A 220 -29.15 -0.71 10.79
C THR A 220 -28.21 0.05 9.86
N VAL A 221 -27.12 -0.60 9.50
CA VAL A 221 -26.17 -0.11 8.50
C VAL A 221 -26.23 -1.04 7.30
N ARG A 222 -26.45 -0.46 6.14
CA ARG A 222 -26.29 -1.15 4.86
C ARG A 222 -24.90 -0.86 4.32
N ILE A 223 -24.20 -1.87 3.87
CA ILE A 223 -22.87 -1.71 3.28
C ILE A 223 -22.90 -1.97 1.76
N ASN A 224 -22.11 -1.16 1.05
CA ASN A 224 -21.71 -1.26 -0.35
C ASN A 224 -22.78 -0.95 -1.42
N SER A 225 -24.06 -0.92 -1.14
CA SER A 225 -25.06 -0.52 -2.16
C SER A 225 -26.48 -0.48 -1.63
N ALA A 226 -27.39 -0.03 -2.49
CA ALA A 226 -28.83 -0.12 -2.23
C ALA A 226 -29.33 -1.56 -2.05
N SER A 227 -28.67 -2.54 -2.65
CA SER A 227 -28.96 -3.97 -2.52
C SER A 227 -27.98 -4.72 -1.62
N GLY A 228 -27.10 -4.00 -0.91
CA GLY A 228 -26.08 -4.58 -0.04
C GLY A 228 -26.64 -5.20 1.24
N THR A 229 -25.79 -5.94 1.93
CA THR A 229 -26.14 -6.59 3.20
C THR A 229 -26.44 -5.55 4.27
N GLU A 230 -27.57 -5.69 4.93
CA GLU A 230 -27.92 -4.91 6.11
C GLU A 230 -27.35 -5.55 7.36
N ILE A 231 -26.61 -4.77 8.14
CA ILE A 231 -26.00 -5.24 9.38
C ILE A 231 -26.59 -4.45 10.54
N LYS A 232 -27.04 -5.17 11.58
CA LYS A 232 -27.37 -4.56 12.87
C LYS A 232 -26.06 -4.40 13.65
N LEU A 233 -25.62 -3.18 13.82
CA LEU A 233 -24.48 -2.87 14.65
C LEU A 233 -24.92 -2.60 16.07
N ALA A 234 -24.09 -2.98 17.04
CA ALA A 234 -24.30 -2.74 18.46
C ALA A 234 -23.18 -1.86 19.03
N GLY A 235 -23.44 -1.23 20.17
CA GLY A 235 -22.46 -0.38 20.87
C GLY A 235 -22.12 0.88 20.09
N ASP A 236 -20.87 1.31 20.18
CA ASP A 236 -20.36 2.58 19.60
C ASP A 236 -20.48 2.66 18.08
N LEU A 237 -20.70 1.54 17.40
CA LEU A 237 -20.88 1.48 15.96
C LEU A 237 -22.33 1.59 15.52
N ALA A 238 -23.29 1.59 16.45
CA ALA A 238 -24.70 1.88 16.12
C ALA A 238 -24.89 3.29 15.53
N THR A 239 -23.92 4.18 15.75
CA THR A 239 -23.85 5.55 15.21
C THR A 239 -22.79 5.71 14.12
N ALA A 240 -22.46 4.63 13.37
CA ALA A 240 -21.55 4.76 12.24
C ALA A 240 -22.04 5.82 11.26
N GLU A 241 -21.19 6.80 10.95
CA GLU A 241 -21.53 7.85 10.00
C GLU A 241 -21.63 7.27 8.58
N ALA A 242 -22.44 7.90 7.74
CA ALA A 242 -22.48 7.57 6.32
C ALA A 242 -21.09 7.68 5.70
N ASN A 243 -20.81 6.82 4.72
CA ASN A 243 -19.57 6.75 3.96
C ASN A 243 -18.32 6.29 4.76
N GLN A 244 -18.48 5.76 5.97
CA GLN A 244 -17.36 5.14 6.68
C GLN A 244 -17.15 3.68 6.22
N LEU A 245 -15.89 3.27 6.11
CA LEU A 245 -15.54 1.86 5.95
C LEU A 245 -15.77 1.13 7.29
N ILE A 246 -16.55 0.06 7.24
CA ILE A 246 -16.83 -0.82 8.38
C ILE A 246 -16.36 -2.23 8.06
N ARG A 247 -15.79 -2.90 9.04
CA ARG A 247 -15.50 -4.34 9.04
C ARG A 247 -16.32 -5.01 10.13
N ALA A 248 -17.04 -6.08 9.77
CA ALA A 248 -17.93 -6.77 10.68
C ALA A 248 -17.80 -8.28 10.54
N TRP A 249 -17.66 -8.96 11.68
CA TRP A 249 -17.71 -10.41 11.75
C TRP A 249 -19.14 -10.84 12.03
N ILE A 250 -19.63 -11.76 11.20
CA ILE A 250 -20.96 -12.30 11.26
C ILE A 250 -20.89 -13.84 11.20
N PRO A 251 -21.93 -14.59 11.65
CA PRO A 251 -21.96 -16.03 11.50
C PRO A 251 -21.77 -16.46 10.05
N ALA A 252 -21.04 -17.55 9.82
CA ALA A 252 -20.73 -18.05 8.48
C ALA A 252 -21.96 -18.55 7.72
N GLU A 253 -22.98 -19.01 8.45
CA GLU A 253 -24.24 -19.53 7.91
C GLU A 253 -25.43 -18.70 8.43
N PRO A 254 -25.58 -17.42 8.04
CA PRO A 254 -26.75 -16.66 8.43
C PRO A 254 -27.97 -17.16 7.65
N ALA A 255 -29.10 -17.22 8.31
CA ALA A 255 -30.36 -17.64 7.69
C ALA A 255 -30.74 -16.75 6.49
N VAL A 256 -30.35 -15.49 6.54
CA VAL A 256 -30.58 -14.49 5.47
C VAL A 256 -29.38 -13.55 5.38
N TRP A 257 -28.63 -13.62 4.30
CA TRP A 257 -27.48 -12.72 4.03
C TRP A 257 -27.86 -11.24 3.83
N ALA A 258 -29.13 -10.95 3.62
CA ALA A 258 -29.60 -9.58 3.43
C ALA A 258 -29.77 -8.80 4.74
N SER A 259 -29.88 -9.49 5.88
CA SER A 259 -30.03 -8.85 7.20
C SER A 259 -29.40 -9.72 8.28
N VAL A 260 -28.26 -9.31 8.80
CA VAL A 260 -27.47 -10.06 9.78
C VAL A 260 -27.11 -9.20 10.98
N SER A 261 -26.82 -9.85 12.10
CA SER A 261 -26.26 -9.20 13.27
C SER A 261 -24.76 -9.47 13.35
N ALA A 262 -23.96 -8.42 13.51
CA ALA A 262 -22.54 -8.59 13.72
C ALA A 262 -22.24 -9.11 15.13
N SER A 263 -21.38 -10.12 15.24
CA SER A 263 -20.82 -10.56 16.52
C SER A 263 -19.77 -9.55 17.02
N ARG A 264 -19.07 -8.92 16.09
CA ARG A 264 -18.10 -7.85 16.31
C ARG A 264 -18.05 -6.94 15.08
N ALA A 265 -17.91 -5.64 15.30
CA ALA A 265 -17.68 -4.69 14.21
C ALA A 265 -16.66 -3.63 14.64
N ILE A 266 -15.89 -3.15 13.67
CA ILE A 266 -14.90 -2.09 13.88
C ILE A 266 -14.95 -1.09 12.72
N ARG A 267 -14.55 0.15 13.01
CA ARG A 267 -14.28 1.13 11.98
C ARG A 267 -13.00 0.75 11.23
N GLY A 268 -13.08 0.68 9.92
CA GLY A 268 -11.99 0.20 9.07
C GLY A 268 -11.08 1.26 8.49
N SER A 269 -11.31 2.55 8.82
CA SER A 269 -10.55 3.67 8.25
C SER A 269 -9.69 4.38 9.29
N LEU A 270 -8.81 5.28 8.84
CA LEU A 270 -8.03 6.21 9.66
C LEU A 270 -8.89 7.09 10.59
N ALA A 271 -10.20 7.18 10.36
CA ALA A 271 -11.12 7.92 11.24
C ALA A 271 -11.08 7.46 12.70
N ALA A 272 -10.71 6.19 12.94
CA ALA A 272 -10.54 5.62 14.26
C ALA A 272 -9.16 5.90 14.90
N SER A 273 -8.28 6.64 14.24
CA SER A 273 -6.92 6.88 14.73
C SER A 273 -6.89 8.03 15.73
N PRO A 274 -6.47 7.79 16.97
CA PRO A 274 -6.30 8.86 17.95
C PRO A 274 -5.11 9.76 17.58
N GLY A 275 -5.26 11.05 17.78
CA GLY A 275 -4.17 12.01 17.69
C GLY A 275 -4.15 12.87 16.43
N SER A 276 -3.27 13.87 16.45
CA SER A 276 -3.02 14.85 15.37
C SER A 276 -1.83 14.49 14.48
N ALA A 277 -1.31 13.26 14.60
CA ALA A 277 -0.15 12.84 13.83
C ALA A 277 -0.47 12.83 12.32
N PRO A 278 0.48 13.23 11.48
CA PRO A 278 0.32 13.11 10.03
C PRO A 278 0.09 11.64 9.66
N ALA A 279 -0.66 11.42 8.61
CA ALA A 279 -0.95 10.08 8.13
C ALA A 279 -0.69 9.96 6.63
N VAL A 280 -0.44 8.75 6.19
CA VAL A 280 -0.36 8.40 4.77
C VAL A 280 -1.50 7.43 4.46
N LEU A 281 -2.28 7.72 3.45
CA LEU A 281 -3.35 6.87 3.00
C LEU A 281 -3.14 6.50 1.53
N GLY A 282 -2.98 5.21 1.27
CA GLY A 282 -2.93 4.64 -0.07
C GLY A 282 -4.22 3.92 -0.44
N GLY A 283 -4.58 3.99 -1.70
CA GLY A 283 -5.73 3.28 -2.25
C GLY A 283 -6.32 3.94 -3.50
N ALA A 284 -7.38 3.33 -4.00
CA ALA A 284 -8.12 3.88 -5.12
C ALA A 284 -9.02 5.04 -4.70
N VAL A 285 -9.04 6.08 -5.50
CA VAL A 285 -10.00 7.17 -5.38
C VAL A 285 -11.37 6.66 -5.78
N ASP A 286 -12.27 6.55 -4.82
CA ASP A 286 -13.64 6.12 -5.05
C ASP A 286 -14.52 7.26 -5.58
N GLU A 287 -14.38 8.43 -4.99
CA GLU A 287 -15.18 9.60 -5.31
C GLU A 287 -14.33 10.87 -5.35
N VAL A 288 -14.68 11.77 -6.25
CA VAL A 288 -14.17 13.15 -6.29
C VAL A 288 -15.36 14.07 -6.18
N ASP A 289 -15.46 14.79 -5.06
CA ASP A 289 -16.58 15.68 -4.75
C ASP A 289 -16.04 17.08 -4.51
N GLY A 290 -16.12 17.93 -5.55
CA GLY A 290 -15.74 19.34 -5.54
C GLY A 290 -14.32 19.59 -5.01
N ASP A 291 -14.22 19.80 -3.71
CA ASP A 291 -12.99 20.09 -2.99
C ASP A 291 -12.51 18.94 -2.09
N ALA A 292 -12.97 17.72 -2.35
CA ALA A 292 -12.55 16.55 -1.60
C ALA A 292 -12.40 15.30 -2.49
N VAL A 293 -11.60 14.35 -2.01
CA VAL A 293 -11.50 12.98 -2.55
C VAL A 293 -11.85 11.98 -1.46
N VAL A 294 -12.38 10.83 -1.86
CA VAL A 294 -12.71 9.72 -0.96
C VAL A 294 -11.87 8.51 -1.32
N ILE A 295 -11.19 7.93 -0.34
CA ILE A 295 -10.41 6.70 -0.46
C ILE A 295 -10.85 5.77 0.64
N ASN A 296 -11.36 4.59 0.28
CA ASN A 296 -11.84 3.59 1.25
C ASN A 296 -12.72 4.20 2.37
N GLY A 297 -13.67 5.05 1.99
CA GLY A 297 -14.59 5.73 2.90
C GLY A 297 -13.96 6.86 3.73
N THR A 298 -12.69 7.19 3.53
CA THR A 298 -12.06 8.34 4.17
C THR A 298 -12.17 9.55 3.25
N ARG A 299 -12.92 10.58 3.69
CA ARG A 299 -13.03 11.86 2.98
C ARG A 299 -11.83 12.74 3.32
N ILE A 300 -11.14 13.23 2.29
CA ILE A 300 -9.93 14.04 2.38
C ILE A 300 -10.18 15.35 1.63
N ALA A 301 -10.21 16.46 2.35
CA ALA A 301 -10.37 17.77 1.73
C ALA A 301 -9.14 18.16 0.90
N ILE A 302 -9.37 18.83 -0.22
CA ILE A 302 -8.35 19.46 -1.02
C ILE A 302 -8.28 20.93 -0.58
N PRO A 303 -7.15 21.40 -0.01
CA PRO A 303 -7.04 22.78 0.50
C PRO A 303 -7.31 23.83 -0.60
N LYS A 304 -7.92 24.94 -0.22
CA LYS A 304 -8.07 26.09 -1.12
C LYS A 304 -6.69 26.56 -1.59
N GLY A 305 -6.54 26.74 -2.91
CA GLY A 305 -5.26 27.14 -3.50
C GLY A 305 -4.28 25.97 -3.72
N PHE A 306 -4.73 24.72 -3.59
CA PHE A 306 -3.93 23.54 -3.93
C PHE A 306 -3.42 23.65 -5.38
N ALA A 307 -2.09 23.74 -5.54
CA ALA A 307 -1.44 23.96 -6.84
C ALA A 307 -1.18 22.64 -7.61
N GLY A 308 -1.46 21.49 -6.99
CA GLY A 308 -1.19 20.17 -7.56
C GLY A 308 -2.29 19.69 -8.52
N THR A 309 -2.00 18.60 -9.23
CA THR A 309 -2.98 17.89 -10.03
C THR A 309 -4.01 17.23 -9.12
N ARG A 310 -5.29 17.43 -9.39
CA ARG A 310 -6.36 16.79 -8.65
C ARG A 310 -6.41 15.31 -8.99
N PRO A 311 -6.53 14.43 -7.99
CA PRO A 311 -6.74 13.01 -8.25
C PRO A 311 -8.04 12.75 -9.00
N GLU A 312 -8.04 11.72 -9.83
CA GLU A 312 -9.20 11.30 -10.62
C GLU A 312 -9.83 10.04 -10.02
N ARG A 313 -11.13 9.87 -10.21
CA ARG A 313 -11.84 8.68 -9.80
C ARG A 313 -11.26 7.42 -10.45
N GLY A 314 -11.07 6.36 -9.65
CA GLY A 314 -10.46 5.10 -10.08
C GLY A 314 -8.94 5.10 -10.03
N GLN A 315 -8.30 6.26 -9.98
CA GLN A 315 -6.85 6.38 -9.84
C GLN A 315 -6.38 5.82 -8.49
N THR A 316 -5.32 5.01 -8.50
CA THR A 316 -4.65 4.60 -7.26
C THR A 316 -3.62 5.65 -6.88
N ILE A 317 -3.76 6.21 -5.67
CA ILE A 317 -2.85 7.23 -5.16
C ILE A 317 -2.36 6.87 -3.76
N ARG A 318 -1.27 7.53 -3.37
CA ARG A 318 -0.79 7.66 -2.01
C ARG A 318 -0.84 9.12 -1.63
N ALA A 319 -1.60 9.45 -0.61
CA ALA A 319 -1.84 10.79 -0.11
C ALA A 319 -1.22 10.98 1.27
N GLU A 320 -0.38 11.99 1.44
CA GLU A 320 -0.03 12.52 2.75
C GLU A 320 -1.17 13.42 3.23
N ILE A 321 -1.69 13.14 4.41
CA ILE A 321 -2.84 13.82 4.99
C ILE A 321 -2.56 14.28 6.40
N GLU A 322 -3.25 15.34 6.81
CA GLU A 322 -3.19 15.87 8.17
C GLU A 322 -4.60 16.19 8.68
N LYS A 323 -4.77 16.23 10.00
CA LYS A 323 -6.04 16.62 10.59
C LYS A 323 -6.24 18.13 10.53
N THR A 324 -7.45 18.53 10.12
CA THR A 324 -7.91 19.91 10.22
C THR A 324 -8.28 20.25 11.68
N SER A 325 -8.40 21.53 11.99
CA SER A 325 -8.89 22.02 13.29
C SER A 325 -10.29 21.51 13.64
N GLU A 326 -11.09 21.16 12.63
CA GLU A 326 -12.44 20.62 12.76
C GLU A 326 -12.48 19.09 12.89
N GLY A 327 -11.29 18.44 12.92
CA GLY A 327 -11.15 16.98 13.09
C GLY A 327 -11.25 16.16 11.80
N GLY A 328 -11.49 16.81 10.65
CA GLY A 328 -11.46 16.16 9.33
C GLY A 328 -10.02 15.90 8.83
N TRP A 329 -9.90 15.31 7.65
CA TRP A 329 -8.63 15.12 6.97
C TRP A 329 -8.50 16.06 5.77
N GLN A 330 -7.29 16.56 5.52
CA GLN A 330 -6.95 17.31 4.32
C GLN A 330 -5.63 16.85 3.72
N LEU A 331 -5.47 17.06 2.41
CA LEU A 331 -4.19 16.83 1.73
C LEU A 331 -3.12 17.78 2.27
N LYS A 332 -1.98 17.22 2.65
CA LYS A 332 -0.80 17.97 3.07
C LYS A 332 0.12 18.26 1.89
N ALA A 333 0.22 17.36 0.93
CA ALA A 333 1.09 17.45 -0.22
C ALA A 333 0.42 16.89 -1.48
N GLN A 334 1.06 17.06 -2.65
CA GLN A 334 0.63 16.47 -3.91
C GLN A 334 0.60 14.94 -3.76
N PRO A 335 -0.55 14.28 -4.02
CA PRO A 335 -0.61 12.83 -4.05
C PRO A 335 0.29 12.23 -5.12
N SER A 336 0.84 11.08 -4.85
CA SER A 336 1.67 10.32 -5.79
C SER A 336 0.96 9.04 -6.25
N ALA A 337 1.33 8.53 -7.42
CA ALA A 337 0.88 7.23 -7.91
C ALA A 337 2.02 6.21 -7.70
N PRO A 338 1.98 5.41 -6.62
CA PRO A 338 3.03 4.43 -6.32
C PRO A 338 3.02 3.31 -7.36
N GLU A 339 4.17 2.97 -7.92
CA GLU A 339 4.30 1.95 -8.99
C GLU A 339 3.80 0.57 -8.53
N GLY A 340 4.07 0.22 -7.26
CA GLY A 340 3.63 -1.04 -6.68
C GLY A 340 2.11 -1.17 -6.59
N SER A 341 1.41 -0.10 -6.23
CA SER A 341 -0.04 -0.12 -6.09
C SER A 341 -0.77 0.21 -7.39
N SER A 342 -0.23 1.10 -8.23
CA SER A 342 -0.87 1.50 -9.48
C SER A 342 -0.50 0.60 -10.67
N ARG A 343 0.78 0.22 -10.80
CA ARG A 343 1.28 -0.58 -11.92
C ARG A 343 1.56 -2.03 -11.55
N GLY A 344 1.42 -2.40 -10.28
CA GLY A 344 1.64 -3.75 -9.78
C GLY A 344 3.10 -4.18 -9.77
N VAL A 345 4.04 -3.26 -9.68
CA VAL A 345 5.46 -3.57 -9.53
C VAL A 345 5.73 -4.08 -8.11
N VAL A 346 6.36 -5.23 -8.01
CA VAL A 346 6.76 -5.87 -6.75
C VAL A 346 8.27 -5.81 -6.63
N LYS A 347 8.77 -5.38 -5.47
CA LYS A 347 10.20 -5.37 -5.15
C LYS A 347 10.44 -6.26 -3.94
N ILE A 348 11.28 -7.28 -4.07
CA ILE A 348 11.61 -8.21 -2.98
C ILE A 348 13.11 -8.22 -2.79
N GLU A 349 13.54 -7.77 -1.62
CA GLU A 349 14.94 -7.91 -1.17
C GLU A 349 14.98 -8.93 -0.03
N SER A 350 15.92 -9.83 -0.08
CA SER A 350 16.13 -10.84 0.96
C SER A 350 17.61 -11.21 1.03
N GLU A 351 18.08 -11.53 2.22
CA GLU A 351 19.37 -12.16 2.43
C GLU A 351 19.16 -13.67 2.41
N ILE A 352 19.91 -14.37 1.56
CA ILE A 352 19.87 -15.83 1.39
C ILE A 352 21.29 -16.39 1.33
N SER A 353 21.44 -17.68 1.46
CA SER A 353 22.72 -18.35 1.21
C SER A 353 23.02 -18.45 -0.29
N GLY A 354 24.27 -18.57 -0.66
CA GLY A 354 24.66 -18.80 -2.05
C GLY A 354 24.12 -20.12 -2.61
N SER A 355 23.89 -21.12 -1.75
CA SER A 355 23.23 -22.38 -2.14
C SER A 355 21.73 -22.17 -2.46
N GLU A 356 21.06 -21.24 -1.80
CA GLU A 356 19.68 -20.85 -2.15
C GLU A 356 19.68 -19.99 -3.42
N ALA A 357 20.66 -19.08 -3.59
CA ALA A 357 20.80 -18.28 -4.80
C ALA A 357 20.95 -19.16 -6.05
N SER A 358 21.66 -20.29 -5.97
CA SER A 358 21.77 -21.25 -7.07
C SER A 358 20.44 -21.92 -7.45
N ARG A 359 19.45 -21.93 -6.55
CA ARG A 359 18.12 -22.50 -6.79
C ARG A 359 17.14 -21.50 -7.43
N LEU A 360 17.53 -20.24 -7.63
CA LEU A 360 16.68 -19.23 -8.28
C LEU A 360 16.21 -19.70 -9.67
N SER A 361 16.99 -20.50 -10.38
CA SER A 361 16.59 -21.09 -11.69
C SER A 361 15.44 -22.08 -11.57
N ALA A 362 15.29 -22.75 -10.44
CA ALA A 362 14.19 -23.70 -10.18
C ALA A 362 12.99 -23.03 -9.50
N GLY A 363 13.15 -21.78 -9.05
CA GLY A 363 12.19 -21.06 -8.25
C GLY A 363 12.37 -21.31 -6.75
N LEU A 364 12.03 -20.30 -5.96
CA LEU A 364 12.08 -20.40 -4.51
C LEU A 364 11.10 -19.44 -3.83
N LYS A 365 10.89 -19.59 -2.53
CA LYS A 365 10.05 -18.70 -1.73
C LYS A 365 10.94 -17.68 -1.02
N LEU A 366 10.75 -16.38 -1.31
CA LEU A 366 11.44 -15.26 -0.67
C LEU A 366 10.45 -14.44 0.16
N ARG A 367 10.77 -14.23 1.43
CA ARG A 367 9.88 -13.45 2.33
C ARG A 367 8.41 -13.92 2.24
N GLY A 368 8.18 -15.22 2.19
CA GLY A 368 6.85 -15.81 2.06
C GLY A 368 6.24 -15.76 0.66
N THR A 369 6.88 -15.12 -0.31
CA THR A 369 6.36 -14.99 -1.69
C THR A 369 7.01 -16.03 -2.61
N ALA A 370 6.21 -16.84 -3.28
CA ALA A 370 6.68 -17.80 -4.27
C ALA A 370 7.13 -17.07 -5.55
N ILE A 371 8.37 -17.30 -5.95
CA ILE A 371 8.98 -16.79 -7.19
C ILE A 371 9.19 -17.96 -8.13
N ALA A 372 8.76 -17.83 -9.37
CA ALA A 372 9.02 -18.82 -10.42
C ALA A 372 10.50 -18.89 -10.76
N GLY A 373 10.89 -19.97 -11.42
CA GLY A 373 12.26 -20.15 -11.89
C GLY A 373 12.71 -18.97 -12.76
N VAL A 374 13.84 -18.36 -12.40
CA VAL A 374 14.41 -17.22 -13.09
C VAL A 374 15.26 -17.70 -14.28
N ALA A 375 15.05 -17.12 -15.44
CA ALA A 375 15.76 -17.47 -16.68
C ALA A 375 17.28 -17.21 -16.55
N ALA A 376 18.09 -18.06 -17.19
CA ALA A 376 19.55 -18.06 -17.05
C ALA A 376 20.20 -16.73 -17.47
N ASP A 377 19.67 -16.07 -18.50
CA ASP A 377 20.13 -14.76 -18.97
C ASP A 377 19.94 -13.67 -17.90
N LYS A 378 18.80 -13.67 -17.21
CA LYS A 378 18.53 -12.74 -16.10
C LYS A 378 19.43 -13.01 -14.90
N LEU A 379 19.68 -14.29 -14.57
CA LEU A 379 20.60 -14.68 -13.50
C LEU A 379 22.03 -14.23 -13.80
N ALA A 380 22.48 -14.39 -15.05
CA ALA A 380 23.80 -13.93 -15.47
C ALA A 380 23.93 -12.41 -15.44
N ALA A 381 22.95 -11.69 -15.99
CA ALA A 381 22.89 -10.22 -15.98
C ALA A 381 22.87 -9.65 -14.55
N GLY A 382 22.21 -10.34 -13.62
CA GLY A 382 22.10 -9.95 -12.22
C GLY A 382 23.28 -10.37 -11.32
N GLY A 383 24.31 -11.02 -11.87
CA GLY A 383 25.46 -11.49 -11.08
C GLY A 383 25.17 -12.67 -10.17
N CYS A 384 24.05 -13.39 -10.39
CA CYS A 384 23.63 -14.49 -9.53
C CYS A 384 24.31 -15.84 -9.83
N THR A 385 25.05 -15.96 -10.93
CA THR A 385 25.69 -17.22 -11.37
C THR A 385 27.05 -17.47 -10.77
N ALA A 386 27.71 -16.43 -10.23
CA ALA A 386 29.10 -16.50 -9.74
C ALA A 386 29.19 -16.45 -8.20
N VAL A 387 28.15 -16.78 -7.49
CA VAL A 387 28.10 -16.67 -6.03
C VAL A 387 28.56 -17.95 -5.38
N ALA A 388 29.51 -17.86 -4.44
CA ALA A 388 29.98 -19.02 -3.68
C ALA A 388 28.86 -19.59 -2.79
N ALA A 389 28.73 -20.92 -2.71
CA ALA A 389 27.65 -21.58 -1.98
C ALA A 389 27.59 -21.20 -0.48
N SER A 390 28.71 -20.87 0.12
CA SER A 390 28.85 -20.48 1.53
C SER A 390 28.64 -18.96 1.78
N ALA A 391 28.57 -18.15 0.71
CA ALA A 391 28.42 -16.71 0.86
C ALA A 391 27.03 -16.34 1.35
N LYS A 392 26.92 -15.24 2.10
CA LYS A 392 25.66 -14.51 2.28
C LYS A 392 25.43 -13.64 1.06
N VAL A 393 24.22 -13.69 0.55
CA VAL A 393 23.86 -13.04 -0.70
C VAL A 393 22.62 -12.18 -0.49
N LYS A 394 22.75 -10.90 -0.72
CA LYS A 394 21.61 -10.01 -0.84
C LYS A 394 21.02 -10.17 -2.23
N VAL A 395 19.80 -10.71 -2.32
CA VAL A 395 19.05 -10.84 -3.56
C VAL A 395 18.00 -9.76 -3.64
N SER A 396 17.91 -9.08 -4.78
CA SER A 396 16.85 -8.14 -5.10
C SER A 396 16.12 -8.61 -6.36
N ILE A 397 14.81 -8.77 -6.28
CA ILE A 397 13.94 -9.19 -7.38
C ILE A 397 12.92 -8.11 -7.64
N THR A 398 12.73 -7.77 -8.93
CA THR A 398 11.59 -7.00 -9.40
C THR A 398 10.69 -7.92 -10.20
N ALA A 399 9.39 -7.88 -9.92
CA ALA A 399 8.37 -8.69 -10.57
C ALA A 399 7.09 -7.88 -10.74
N ARG A 400 6.12 -8.42 -11.48
CA ARG A 400 4.76 -7.88 -11.51
C ARG A 400 3.83 -8.73 -10.67
N ARG A 401 2.85 -8.08 -10.01
CA ARG A 401 1.77 -8.78 -9.31
C ARG A 401 1.00 -9.65 -10.31
N GLY A 402 0.45 -10.74 -9.80
CA GLY A 402 -0.31 -11.69 -10.59
C GLY A 402 -0.49 -12.98 -9.81
N PRO A 403 -0.95 -14.06 -10.46
CA PRO A 403 -0.99 -15.37 -9.87
C PRO A 403 0.38 -15.83 -9.38
N LEU A 404 0.43 -16.50 -8.23
CA LEU A 404 1.66 -17.10 -7.73
C LEU A 404 1.96 -18.43 -8.45
N PRO A 405 3.23 -18.74 -8.69
CA PRO A 405 4.45 -17.98 -8.35
C PRO A 405 4.69 -16.77 -9.27
N LEU A 406 5.20 -15.67 -8.71
CA LEU A 406 5.49 -14.46 -9.49
C LEU A 406 6.63 -14.67 -10.48
N GLN A 407 6.49 -14.11 -11.68
CA GLN A 407 7.53 -14.10 -12.70
C GLN A 407 8.47 -12.91 -12.47
N ALA A 408 9.77 -13.17 -12.29
CA ALA A 408 10.76 -12.12 -12.13
C ALA A 408 10.98 -11.35 -13.45
N ASP A 409 10.84 -10.03 -13.42
CA ASP A 409 11.25 -9.13 -14.52
C ASP A 409 12.77 -8.95 -14.51
N SER A 410 13.35 -8.76 -13.31
CA SER A 410 14.79 -8.66 -13.09
C SER A 410 15.19 -9.29 -11.76
N VAL A 411 16.46 -9.67 -11.66
CA VAL A 411 17.10 -10.17 -10.44
C VAL A 411 18.51 -9.58 -10.34
N SER A 412 18.96 -9.30 -9.13
CA SER A 412 20.36 -8.99 -8.86
C SER A 412 20.81 -9.68 -7.57
N CYS A 413 22.07 -10.13 -7.56
CA CYS A 413 22.71 -10.76 -6.42
C CYS A 413 23.99 -10.01 -6.07
N ARG A 414 24.16 -9.68 -4.80
CA ARG A 414 25.38 -9.09 -4.25
C ARG A 414 25.82 -9.95 -3.09
N ALA A 415 27.05 -10.50 -3.16
CA ALA A 415 27.68 -11.12 -2.01
C ALA A 415 28.08 -10.03 -1.00
N ASP A 416 27.85 -10.29 0.28
CA ASP A 416 28.32 -9.45 1.39
C ASP A 416 29.80 -9.75 1.67
#